data_8904e80caf01e5cf39df11f9b0728b16
#
_entry.id   8904e80caf01e5cf39df11f9b0728b16
#
_cell.length_a   1.000
_cell.length_b   1.000
_cell.length_c   1.000
_cell.angle_alpha   90.00
_cell.angle_beta   90.00
_cell.angle_gamma   90.00
#
_symmetry.space_group_name_H-M   'P 1'
#
loop_
_entity.id
_entity.type
_entity.pdbx_description
1 polymer ?
#
loop_
_entity_poly.entity_id
_entity_poly.type
_entity_poly.pdbx_seq_one_letter_code
_entity_poly.pdbx_strand_id
1 'polypeptide(L)'
;MSGKYVIEERVIERAMASYPEIEEIVAFSTPVVSFGNPRGAKVATLGINPSSNEFQIGNGNKSPLGEFERKRLIDTEILELSNPKNLTREQAIKVIEGCYDYFTGPSANPYGWFQKLEKFVLKPAGHTYYGPNASACHLDIVQWATDPVWDSILDKSIKVELLKQDKEFLQYQLTSYDFDFVFLNGGTVVKQFKKLDIAKLEVVHQVTRNSKGDIHKVFKGTSNGTTYYGWGINAASGDANKKGLEELSNWINTQY
;
A
#
# COMPACT_ATOMS: atom_id res chain seq x y z
N MET A 1 -13.76 -20.38 -16.71
CA MET A 1 -13.59 -20.69 -15.28
C MET A 1 -14.02 -19.44 -14.51
N SER A 2 -14.98 -19.51 -13.58
CA SER A 2 -15.29 -18.35 -12.72
C SER A 2 -14.11 -18.20 -11.76
N GLY A 3 -13.37 -17.11 -11.87
CA GLY A 3 -12.28 -16.81 -10.96
C GLY A 3 -12.79 -16.66 -9.51
N LYS A 4 -11.89 -16.80 -8.54
CA LYS A 4 -12.17 -16.63 -7.10
C LYS A 4 -12.74 -15.23 -6.77
N TYR A 5 -12.36 -14.24 -7.56
CA TYR A 5 -12.74 -12.83 -7.40
C TYR A 5 -13.39 -12.26 -8.63
N VAL A 6 -14.24 -11.27 -8.46
CA VAL A 6 -14.68 -10.38 -9.52
C VAL A 6 -13.61 -9.31 -9.70
N ILE A 7 -12.88 -9.36 -10.82
CA ILE A 7 -11.77 -8.46 -11.12
C ILE A 7 -12.21 -7.55 -12.28
N GLU A 8 -12.11 -6.25 -12.08
CA GLU A 8 -12.43 -5.25 -13.08
C GLU A 8 -11.37 -5.22 -14.19
N GLU A 9 -11.78 -4.98 -15.42
CA GLU A 9 -10.88 -4.92 -16.59
C GLU A 9 -9.73 -3.95 -16.37
N ARG A 10 -9.99 -2.78 -15.80
CA ARG A 10 -8.97 -1.77 -15.52
C ARG A 10 -7.88 -2.25 -14.54
N VAL A 11 -8.22 -3.14 -13.61
CA VAL A 11 -7.24 -3.77 -12.71
C VAL A 11 -6.37 -4.77 -13.47
N ILE A 12 -6.97 -5.52 -14.38
CA ILE A 12 -6.24 -6.47 -15.25
C ILE A 12 -5.29 -5.70 -16.16
N GLU A 13 -5.76 -4.65 -16.83
CA GLU A 13 -4.94 -3.78 -17.67
C GLU A 13 -3.76 -3.19 -16.88
N ARG A 14 -4.00 -2.77 -15.62
CA ARG A 14 -2.92 -2.26 -14.77
C ARG A 14 -1.90 -3.34 -14.42
N ALA A 15 -2.32 -4.54 -14.10
CA ALA A 15 -1.41 -5.66 -13.82
C ALA A 15 -0.61 -6.10 -15.06
N MET A 16 -1.17 -5.92 -16.26
CA MET A 16 -0.53 -6.18 -17.56
C MET A 16 0.35 -5.01 -18.05
N ALA A 17 0.39 -3.89 -17.31
CA ALA A 17 1.17 -2.74 -17.75
C ALA A 17 2.64 -3.10 -17.94
N SER A 18 3.22 -2.58 -19.03
CA SER A 18 4.62 -2.80 -19.38
C SER A 18 5.54 -2.40 -18.22
N TYR A 19 6.53 -3.24 -17.96
CA TYR A 19 7.56 -2.98 -16.97
C TYR A 19 8.31 -1.68 -17.36
N PRO A 20 8.36 -0.69 -16.48
CA PRO A 20 9.09 0.55 -16.79
C PRO A 20 10.58 0.28 -16.94
N GLU A 21 11.23 0.94 -17.90
CA GLU A 21 12.69 0.89 -18.07
C GLU A 21 13.37 1.82 -17.06
N ILE A 22 13.19 1.53 -15.77
CA ILE A 22 13.71 2.28 -14.62
C ILE A 22 14.53 1.31 -13.77
N GLU A 23 15.82 1.61 -13.56
CA GLU A 23 16.77 0.70 -12.87
C GLU A 23 16.36 0.45 -11.42
N GLU A 24 15.73 1.42 -10.77
CA GLU A 24 15.29 1.34 -9.38
C GLU A 24 14.06 0.45 -9.16
N ILE A 25 13.39 0.01 -10.21
CA ILE A 25 12.32 -0.97 -10.06
C ILE A 25 12.93 -2.34 -9.82
N VAL A 26 12.42 -3.01 -8.79
CA VAL A 26 12.87 -4.35 -8.41
C VAL A 26 12.70 -5.33 -9.57
N ALA A 27 13.79 -5.97 -9.97
CA ALA A 27 13.75 -7.01 -11.00
C ALA A 27 12.74 -8.11 -10.61
N PHE A 28 12.01 -8.61 -11.60
CA PHE A 28 10.93 -9.62 -11.43
C PHE A 28 9.72 -9.16 -10.61
N SER A 29 9.64 -7.88 -10.22
CA SER A 29 8.42 -7.36 -9.60
C SER A 29 7.30 -7.21 -10.65
N THR A 30 6.07 -7.30 -10.16
CA THR A 30 4.86 -6.98 -10.89
C THR A 30 4.19 -5.76 -10.24
N PRO A 31 3.28 -5.06 -10.92
CA PRO A 31 2.49 -4.04 -10.27
C PRO A 31 1.71 -4.63 -9.09
N VAL A 32 1.81 -4.02 -7.91
CA VAL A 32 1.00 -4.37 -6.75
C VAL A 32 -0.27 -3.55 -6.78
N VAL A 33 -1.33 -4.15 -7.28
CA VAL A 33 -2.62 -3.45 -7.42
C VAL A 33 -3.28 -3.15 -6.08
N SER A 34 -3.02 -3.98 -5.05
CA SER A 34 -3.41 -3.77 -3.65
C SER A 34 -2.79 -4.86 -2.78
N PHE A 35 -2.79 -4.68 -1.47
CA PHE A 35 -2.62 -5.76 -0.50
C PHE A 35 -3.98 -6.02 0.15
N GLY A 36 -4.56 -7.19 -0.11
CA GLY A 36 -5.94 -7.52 0.22
C GLY A 36 -6.94 -7.03 -0.83
N ASN A 37 -8.13 -7.62 -0.86
CA ASN A 37 -9.18 -7.31 -1.84
C ASN A 37 -9.84 -5.96 -1.53
N PRO A 38 -9.67 -4.90 -2.37
CA PRO A 38 -10.26 -3.60 -2.10
C PRO A 38 -11.78 -3.57 -2.26
N ARG A 39 -12.35 -4.47 -3.08
CA ARG A 39 -13.78 -4.51 -3.35
C ARG A 39 -14.61 -4.91 -2.12
N GLY A 40 -14.05 -5.69 -1.23
CA GLY A 40 -14.71 -6.09 0.03
C GLY A 40 -14.30 -5.24 1.24
N ALA A 41 -13.31 -4.36 1.08
CA ALA A 41 -12.79 -3.56 2.16
C ALA A 41 -13.65 -2.32 2.42
N LYS A 42 -13.88 -2.02 3.71
CA LYS A 42 -14.51 -0.76 4.15
C LYS A 42 -13.49 0.33 4.40
N VAL A 43 -12.25 -0.07 4.63
CA VAL A 43 -11.15 0.84 4.94
C VAL A 43 -9.95 0.52 4.07
N ALA A 44 -9.30 1.56 3.55
CA ALA A 44 -7.98 1.45 2.95
C ALA A 44 -6.93 2.20 3.77
N THR A 45 -5.72 1.64 3.87
CA THR A 45 -4.54 2.42 4.23
C THR A 45 -3.76 2.74 2.97
N LEU A 46 -3.12 3.89 2.91
CA LEU A 46 -2.34 4.33 1.75
C LEU A 46 -0.88 4.50 2.13
N GLY A 47 0.00 3.80 1.41
CA GLY A 47 1.45 3.92 1.46
C GLY A 47 2.02 4.67 0.26
N ILE A 48 3.35 4.67 0.15
CA ILE A 48 4.03 5.31 -0.98
C ILE A 48 4.32 4.32 -2.11
N ASN A 49 4.88 3.16 -1.77
CA ASN A 49 5.14 2.08 -2.71
C ASN A 49 5.42 0.75 -1.97
N PRO A 50 5.25 -0.40 -2.64
CA PRO A 50 5.58 -1.71 -2.09
C PRO A 50 7.06 -1.83 -1.72
N SER A 51 7.35 -2.64 -0.71
CA SER A 51 8.72 -2.97 -0.33
C SER A 51 9.37 -3.91 -1.36
N SER A 52 10.68 -3.74 -1.60
CA SER A 52 11.47 -4.71 -2.37
C SER A 52 11.40 -6.11 -1.77
N ASN A 53 11.22 -6.22 -0.46
CA ASN A 53 11.07 -7.48 0.27
C ASN A 53 9.81 -8.29 -0.13
N GLU A 54 8.89 -7.73 -0.90
CA GLU A 54 7.78 -8.48 -1.49
C GLU A 54 8.23 -9.39 -2.63
N PHE A 55 9.39 -9.12 -3.23
CA PHE A 55 9.91 -9.79 -4.43
C PHE A 55 11.33 -10.33 -4.28
N GLN A 56 12.04 -9.97 -3.21
CA GLN A 56 13.44 -10.32 -2.99
C GLN A 56 13.70 -10.78 -1.55
N ILE A 57 14.66 -11.66 -1.37
CA ILE A 57 15.22 -11.99 -0.06
C ILE A 57 16.09 -10.82 0.40
N GLY A 58 15.83 -10.34 1.63
CA GLY A 58 16.33 -9.08 2.18
C GLY A 58 17.80 -8.72 2.02
N ASN A 59 18.08 -7.50 2.37
CA ASN A 59 19.37 -6.81 2.53
C ASN A 59 20.58 -7.34 1.72
N GLY A 60 20.65 -6.96 0.44
CA GLY A 60 21.82 -7.16 -0.40
C GLY A 60 21.87 -8.47 -1.19
N ASN A 61 21.01 -9.42 -0.91
CA ASN A 61 20.85 -10.60 -1.75
C ASN A 61 19.67 -10.38 -2.72
N LYS A 62 19.99 -10.01 -3.94
CA LYS A 62 19.01 -9.73 -5.01
C LYS A 62 18.42 -11.00 -5.65
N SER A 63 18.47 -12.13 -4.95
CA SER A 63 17.83 -13.36 -5.42
C SER A 63 16.32 -13.29 -5.16
N PRO A 64 15.50 -13.79 -6.11
CA PRO A 64 14.07 -13.93 -5.88
C PRO A 64 13.77 -14.78 -4.64
N LEU A 65 12.65 -14.48 -3.97
CA LEU A 65 12.22 -15.22 -2.77
C LEU A 65 12.04 -16.69 -3.09
N GLY A 66 12.53 -17.55 -2.19
CA GLY A 66 12.37 -19.00 -2.31
C GLY A 66 10.96 -19.47 -1.92
N GLU A 67 10.69 -20.74 -2.16
CA GLU A 67 9.37 -21.36 -1.93
C GLU A 67 8.86 -21.23 -0.48
N PHE A 68 9.75 -21.13 0.50
CA PHE A 68 9.40 -20.99 1.92
C PHE A 68 8.95 -19.58 2.32
N GLU A 69 9.10 -18.59 1.45
CA GLU A 69 8.71 -17.21 1.71
C GLU A 69 7.43 -16.81 0.97
N ARG A 70 6.55 -17.76 0.72
CA ARG A 70 5.27 -17.64 0.01
C ARG A 70 4.28 -16.60 0.53
N LYS A 71 4.67 -15.85 1.55
CA LYS A 71 3.88 -14.73 2.10
C LYS A 71 4.09 -13.42 1.36
N ARG A 72 4.95 -13.45 0.37
CA ARG A 72 5.27 -12.34 -0.48
C ARG A 72 4.50 -12.46 -1.78
N LEU A 73 4.48 -11.40 -2.55
CA LEU A 73 3.72 -11.33 -3.80
C LEU A 73 4.38 -12.08 -4.95
N ILE A 74 5.60 -12.57 -4.75
CA ILE A 74 6.29 -13.30 -5.79
C ILE A 74 5.63 -14.65 -6.03
N ASP A 75 5.30 -14.91 -7.28
CA ASP A 75 4.87 -16.21 -7.76
C ASP A 75 6.04 -16.87 -8.49
N THR A 76 6.47 -18.05 -8.04
CA THR A 76 7.55 -18.81 -8.66
C THR A 76 7.24 -19.19 -10.11
N GLU A 77 5.96 -19.42 -10.46
CA GLU A 77 5.55 -19.64 -11.86
C GLU A 77 5.83 -18.41 -12.73
N ILE A 78 5.73 -17.20 -12.17
CA ILE A 78 6.03 -15.95 -12.90
C ILE A 78 7.55 -15.77 -13.05
N LEU A 79 8.35 -16.22 -12.09
CA LEU A 79 9.81 -16.20 -12.19
C LEU A 79 10.36 -17.15 -13.25
N GLU A 80 9.71 -18.27 -13.47
CA GLU A 80 10.06 -19.22 -14.53
C GLU A 80 9.72 -18.67 -15.92
N LEU A 81 8.89 -17.61 -15.98
CA LEU A 81 8.65 -16.90 -17.23
C LEU A 81 9.90 -16.12 -17.60
N SER A 82 10.40 -16.38 -18.76
CA SER A 82 11.58 -15.73 -19.35
C SER A 82 11.43 -14.20 -19.48
N ASN A 83 10.24 -13.65 -19.24
CA ASN A 83 9.98 -12.21 -19.29
C ASN A 83 8.74 -11.78 -18.45
N PRO A 84 8.90 -11.44 -17.16
CA PRO A 84 7.81 -10.87 -16.36
C PRO A 84 7.36 -9.48 -16.85
N LYS A 85 8.06 -8.92 -17.84
CA LYS A 85 7.76 -7.59 -18.39
C LYS A 85 6.46 -7.54 -19.20
N ASN A 86 5.95 -8.69 -19.66
CA ASN A 86 4.74 -8.77 -20.49
C ASN A 86 3.88 -9.93 -20.01
N LEU A 87 3.09 -9.72 -18.98
CA LEU A 87 2.16 -10.72 -18.48
C LEU A 87 1.03 -10.97 -19.48
N THR A 88 0.67 -12.24 -19.67
CA THR A 88 -0.61 -12.57 -20.30
C THR A 88 -1.76 -12.20 -19.38
N ARG A 89 -2.98 -12.13 -19.91
CA ARG A 89 -4.18 -11.87 -19.10
C ARG A 89 -4.35 -12.89 -17.97
N GLU A 90 -4.09 -14.17 -18.22
CA GLU A 90 -4.19 -15.23 -17.20
C GLU A 90 -3.16 -15.06 -16.09
N GLN A 91 -1.93 -14.68 -16.44
CA GLN A 91 -0.88 -14.38 -15.49
C GLN A 91 -1.22 -13.14 -14.65
N ALA A 92 -1.73 -12.08 -15.28
CA ALA A 92 -2.17 -10.87 -14.58
C ALA A 92 -3.29 -11.19 -13.57
N ILE A 93 -4.25 -12.04 -13.93
CA ILE A 93 -5.30 -12.48 -13.01
C ILE A 93 -4.68 -13.22 -11.82
N LYS A 94 -3.73 -14.13 -12.00
CA LYS A 94 -3.03 -14.81 -10.89
C LYS A 94 -2.29 -13.83 -9.98
N VAL A 95 -1.61 -12.83 -10.54
CA VAL A 95 -0.95 -11.76 -9.77
C VAL A 95 -1.96 -11.00 -8.92
N ILE A 96 -3.10 -10.63 -9.52
CA ILE A 96 -4.16 -9.91 -8.80
C ILE A 96 -4.75 -10.78 -7.68
N GLU A 97 -5.02 -12.06 -7.94
CA GLU A 97 -5.49 -13.00 -6.93
C GLU A 97 -4.49 -13.13 -5.77
N GLY A 98 -3.20 -13.19 -6.05
CA GLY A 98 -2.14 -13.16 -5.05
C GLY A 98 -2.14 -11.87 -4.20
N CYS A 99 -2.34 -10.71 -4.84
CA CYS A 99 -2.51 -9.44 -4.16
C CYS A 99 -3.76 -9.45 -3.24
N TYR A 100 -4.88 -9.95 -3.74
CA TYR A 100 -6.14 -9.98 -2.99
C TYR A 100 -6.11 -10.96 -1.82
N ASP A 101 -5.36 -12.06 -1.94
CA ASP A 101 -5.19 -13.07 -0.89
C ASP A 101 -4.12 -12.72 0.15
N TYR A 102 -3.41 -11.60 -0.01
CA TYR A 102 -2.23 -11.28 0.80
C TYR A 102 -2.44 -11.40 2.32
N PHE A 103 -3.59 -10.99 2.83
CA PHE A 103 -3.89 -11.01 4.26
C PHE A 103 -4.77 -12.19 4.69
N THR A 104 -5.41 -12.89 3.77
CA THR A 104 -6.47 -13.87 4.06
C THR A 104 -6.13 -15.30 3.67
N GLY A 105 -5.06 -15.52 2.91
CA GLY A 105 -4.60 -16.84 2.51
C GLY A 105 -4.20 -17.71 3.72
N PRO A 106 -4.20 -19.05 3.57
CA PRO A 106 -3.86 -19.99 4.66
C PRO A 106 -2.45 -19.82 5.20
N SER A 107 -1.55 -19.24 4.40
CA SER A 107 -0.19 -18.87 4.78
C SER A 107 -0.05 -17.40 5.17
N ALA A 108 -1.15 -16.65 5.27
CA ALA A 108 -1.11 -15.25 5.66
C ALA A 108 -0.50 -15.10 7.06
N ASN A 109 0.70 -14.56 7.10
CA ASN A 109 1.44 -14.29 8.32
C ASN A 109 1.57 -12.80 8.46
N PRO A 110 1.25 -12.22 9.63
CA PRO A 110 1.36 -10.79 9.81
C PRO A 110 2.78 -10.31 9.53
N TYR A 111 2.96 -9.49 8.52
CA TYR A 111 4.23 -8.83 8.24
C TYR A 111 4.42 -7.66 9.20
N GLY A 112 5.61 -7.51 9.76
CA GLY A 112 5.89 -6.53 10.82
C GLY A 112 5.50 -5.09 10.50
N TRP A 113 5.61 -4.69 9.23
CA TRP A 113 5.18 -3.38 8.76
C TRP A 113 3.65 -3.23 8.86
N PHE A 114 2.88 -4.19 8.37
CA PHE A 114 1.43 -4.20 8.45
C PHE A 114 0.92 -4.40 9.89
N GLN A 115 1.64 -5.16 10.74
CA GLN A 115 1.28 -5.32 12.16
C GLN A 115 1.24 -3.97 12.91
N LYS A 116 2.11 -3.02 12.54
CA LYS A 116 2.10 -1.70 13.16
C LYS A 116 0.89 -0.87 12.71
N LEU A 117 0.54 -0.89 11.43
CA LEU A 117 -0.68 -0.27 10.94
C LEU A 117 -1.93 -0.90 11.56
N GLU A 118 -1.94 -2.23 11.64
CA GLU A 118 -2.99 -2.99 12.34
C GLU A 118 -3.17 -2.48 13.78
N LYS A 119 -2.08 -2.41 14.54
CA LYS A 119 -2.08 -2.06 15.95
C LYS A 119 -2.47 -0.61 16.22
N PHE A 120 -1.90 0.34 15.48
CA PHE A 120 -1.98 1.76 15.82
C PHE A 120 -3.01 2.53 14.99
N VAL A 121 -3.51 1.94 13.91
CA VAL A 121 -4.45 2.60 12.99
C VAL A 121 -5.75 1.83 12.87
N LEU A 122 -5.70 0.57 12.39
CA LEU A 122 -6.91 -0.17 12.06
C LEU A 122 -7.68 -0.64 13.28
N LYS A 123 -7.03 -1.28 14.27
CA LYS A 123 -7.71 -1.73 15.50
C LYS A 123 -8.38 -0.60 16.27
N PRO A 124 -7.74 0.57 16.46
CA PRO A 124 -8.40 1.73 17.05
C PRO A 124 -9.63 2.20 16.26
N ALA A 125 -9.66 2.00 14.96
CA ALA A 125 -10.78 2.31 14.07
C ALA A 125 -11.82 1.17 13.97
N GLY A 126 -11.64 0.06 14.69
CA GLY A 126 -12.54 -1.10 14.64
C GLY A 126 -12.38 -2.00 13.40
N HIS A 127 -11.25 -1.88 12.69
CA HIS A 127 -10.98 -2.62 11.44
C HIS A 127 -9.75 -3.52 11.53
N THR A 128 -9.59 -4.44 10.58
CA THR A 128 -8.46 -5.37 10.54
C THR A 128 -8.15 -5.81 9.10
N TYR A 129 -6.87 -6.07 8.83
CA TYR A 129 -6.46 -6.75 7.60
C TYR A 129 -6.72 -8.26 7.65
N TYR A 130 -6.74 -8.87 8.84
CA TYR A 130 -6.58 -10.31 9.06
C TYR A 130 -7.84 -11.00 9.51
N GLY A 131 -7.92 -12.29 9.17
CA GLY A 131 -8.96 -13.20 9.67
C GLY A 131 -10.29 -13.08 8.95
N PRO A 132 -11.33 -13.77 9.46
CA PRO A 132 -12.62 -13.86 8.79
C PRO A 132 -13.39 -12.54 8.76
N ASN A 133 -13.05 -11.61 9.64
CA ASN A 133 -13.66 -10.28 9.71
C ASN A 133 -12.77 -9.19 9.04
N ALA A 134 -11.83 -9.60 8.15
CA ALA A 134 -11.01 -8.66 7.43
C ALA A 134 -11.89 -7.63 6.69
N SER A 135 -11.64 -6.36 6.98
CA SER A 135 -12.43 -5.23 6.46
C SER A 135 -11.55 -4.10 5.92
N ALA A 136 -10.24 -4.34 5.89
CA ALA A 136 -9.26 -3.38 5.42
C ALA A 136 -8.38 -3.96 4.29
N CYS A 137 -7.94 -3.07 3.39
CA CYS A 137 -6.89 -3.34 2.41
C CYS A 137 -5.80 -2.27 2.51
N HIS A 138 -4.69 -2.49 1.81
CA HIS A 138 -3.65 -1.49 1.65
C HIS A 138 -3.42 -1.17 0.19
N LEU A 139 -3.31 0.11 -0.12
CA LEU A 139 -3.00 0.66 -1.44
C LEU A 139 -1.69 1.43 -1.37
N ASP A 140 -1.02 1.52 -2.51
CA ASP A 140 0.17 2.33 -2.67
C ASP A 140 0.00 3.38 -3.77
N ILE A 141 0.63 4.54 -3.59
CA ILE A 141 0.60 5.63 -4.58
C ILE A 141 1.32 5.21 -5.85
N VAL A 142 2.44 4.50 -5.69
CA VAL A 142 3.20 3.85 -6.77
C VAL A 142 3.08 2.35 -6.58
N GLN A 143 2.63 1.63 -7.61
CA GLN A 143 2.41 0.18 -7.52
C GLN A 143 3.67 -0.66 -7.79
N TRP A 144 4.80 -0.04 -8.08
CA TRP A 144 6.06 -0.73 -8.29
C TRP A 144 6.93 -0.76 -7.04
N ALA A 145 7.45 -1.92 -6.71
CA ALA A 145 8.49 -2.05 -5.68
C ALA A 145 9.81 -1.46 -6.17
N THR A 146 10.53 -0.75 -5.28
CA THR A 146 11.81 -0.11 -5.64
C THR A 146 12.96 -0.58 -4.76
N ASP A 147 14.14 -0.68 -5.35
CA ASP A 147 15.42 -0.87 -4.69
C ASP A 147 16.42 0.13 -5.33
N PRO A 148 16.84 1.15 -4.58
CA PRO A 148 16.68 1.36 -3.14
C PRO A 148 15.25 1.73 -2.73
N VAL A 149 14.97 1.70 -1.41
CA VAL A 149 13.68 2.17 -0.87
C VAL A 149 13.39 3.60 -1.29
N TRP A 150 12.11 3.93 -1.43
CA TRP A 150 11.63 5.21 -1.99
C TRP A 150 12.39 6.45 -1.53
N ASP A 151 12.62 6.60 -0.21
CA ASP A 151 13.27 7.80 0.32
C ASP A 151 14.76 7.89 -0.07
N SER A 152 15.39 6.77 -0.38
CA SER A 152 16.79 6.66 -0.79
C SER A 152 17.02 6.79 -2.30
N ILE A 153 15.99 6.85 -3.13
CA ILE A 153 16.12 7.18 -4.54
C ILE A 153 16.60 8.62 -4.65
N LEU A 154 17.77 8.83 -5.20
CA LEU A 154 18.42 10.16 -5.31
C LEU A 154 17.85 10.99 -6.47
N ASP A 155 17.59 10.34 -7.60
CA ASP A 155 17.05 11.00 -8.78
C ASP A 155 15.56 11.32 -8.59
N LYS A 156 15.25 12.62 -8.51
CA LYS A 156 13.88 13.10 -8.37
C LYS A 156 13.05 12.89 -9.63
N SER A 157 13.67 12.80 -10.81
CA SER A 157 12.95 12.58 -12.07
C SER A 157 12.30 11.20 -12.10
N ILE A 158 12.97 10.19 -11.58
CA ILE A 158 12.44 8.83 -11.41
C ILE A 158 11.19 8.84 -10.52
N LYS A 159 11.27 9.50 -9.37
CA LYS A 159 10.09 9.63 -8.49
C LYS A 159 8.92 10.32 -9.18
N VAL A 160 9.19 11.35 -9.98
CA VAL A 160 8.15 12.08 -10.73
C VAL A 160 7.52 11.17 -11.78
N GLU A 161 8.34 10.41 -12.50
CA GLU A 161 7.86 9.49 -13.54
C GLU A 161 6.97 8.38 -12.95
N LEU A 162 7.42 7.70 -11.90
CA LEU A 162 6.65 6.66 -11.21
C LEU A 162 5.31 7.20 -10.67
N LEU A 163 5.33 8.37 -10.03
CA LEU A 163 4.11 9.02 -9.53
C LEU A 163 3.14 9.38 -10.65
N LYS A 164 3.65 9.76 -11.82
CA LYS A 164 2.83 10.12 -12.99
C LYS A 164 2.17 8.89 -13.60
N GLN A 165 2.93 7.80 -13.76
CA GLN A 165 2.44 6.55 -14.34
C GLN A 165 1.28 5.96 -13.55
N ASP A 166 1.35 5.99 -12.22
CA ASP A 166 0.41 5.29 -11.35
C ASP A 166 -0.75 6.16 -10.85
N LYS A 167 -0.69 7.48 -11.10
CA LYS A 167 -1.67 8.45 -10.60
C LYS A 167 -3.12 8.11 -10.98
N GLU A 168 -3.37 7.82 -12.25
CA GLU A 168 -4.73 7.59 -12.75
C GLU A 168 -5.34 6.29 -12.19
N PHE A 169 -4.52 5.27 -12.02
CA PHE A 169 -4.98 4.01 -11.44
C PHE A 169 -5.31 4.18 -9.94
N LEU A 170 -4.46 4.88 -9.19
CA LEU A 170 -4.77 5.19 -7.79
C LEU A 170 -6.04 6.06 -7.66
N GLN A 171 -6.22 7.08 -8.51
CA GLN A 171 -7.45 7.87 -8.53
C GLN A 171 -8.68 6.99 -8.78
N TYR A 172 -8.58 6.07 -9.76
CA TYR A 172 -9.63 5.09 -10.01
C TYR A 172 -9.93 4.26 -8.75
N GLN A 173 -8.93 3.70 -8.07
CA GLN A 173 -9.15 2.91 -6.86
C GLN A 173 -9.84 3.71 -5.75
N LEU A 174 -9.39 4.95 -5.50
CA LEU A 174 -9.93 5.80 -4.44
C LEU A 174 -11.34 6.34 -4.73
N THR A 175 -11.80 6.30 -5.98
CA THR A 175 -13.11 6.82 -6.38
C THR A 175 -14.11 5.75 -6.80
N SER A 176 -13.64 4.52 -7.07
CA SER A 176 -14.48 3.43 -7.57
C SER A 176 -14.79 2.37 -6.52
N TYR A 177 -13.98 2.27 -5.47
CA TYR A 177 -14.26 1.41 -4.34
C TYR A 177 -14.98 2.17 -3.22
N ASP A 178 -15.89 1.47 -2.54
CA ASP A 178 -16.79 2.02 -1.54
C ASP A 178 -16.16 2.03 -0.14
N PHE A 179 -15.09 2.82 0.01
CA PHE A 179 -14.41 2.99 1.30
C PHE A 179 -15.15 3.99 2.19
N ASP A 180 -15.42 3.60 3.43
CA ASP A 180 -15.86 4.54 4.47
C ASP A 180 -14.69 5.47 4.87
N PHE A 181 -13.47 4.89 4.95
CA PHE A 181 -12.27 5.61 5.38
C PHE A 181 -11.04 5.23 4.56
N VAL A 182 -10.17 6.24 4.33
CA VAL A 182 -8.82 6.04 3.79
C VAL A 182 -7.80 6.71 4.70
N PHE A 183 -6.84 5.94 5.20
CA PHE A 183 -5.77 6.39 6.09
C PHE A 183 -4.46 6.64 5.32
N LEU A 184 -4.04 7.89 5.21
CA LEU A 184 -2.84 8.35 4.51
C LEU A 184 -1.63 8.27 5.44
N ASN A 185 -0.83 7.21 5.35
CA ASN A 185 0.22 6.88 6.29
C ASN A 185 1.56 7.56 5.97
N GLY A 186 1.80 8.71 6.59
CA GLY A 186 3.07 9.42 6.49
C GLY A 186 3.03 10.72 5.68
N GLY A 187 3.96 11.62 6.00
CA GLY A 187 3.99 12.97 5.42
C GLY A 187 4.16 12.99 3.90
N THR A 188 4.95 12.08 3.34
CA THR A 188 5.14 11.94 1.90
C THR A 188 3.83 11.53 1.23
N VAL A 189 3.10 10.57 1.80
CA VAL A 189 1.79 10.11 1.30
C VAL A 189 0.78 11.25 1.31
N VAL A 190 0.65 11.96 2.44
CA VAL A 190 -0.24 13.13 2.56
C VAL A 190 0.09 14.20 1.51
N LYS A 191 1.39 14.48 1.29
CA LYS A 191 1.84 15.46 0.30
C LYS A 191 1.47 15.05 -1.13
N GLN A 192 1.61 13.77 -1.48
CA GLN A 192 1.25 13.28 -2.81
C GLN A 192 -0.27 13.20 -2.98
N PHE A 193 -1.01 12.74 -1.97
CA PHE A 193 -2.46 12.72 -2.00
C PHE A 193 -3.07 14.10 -2.28
N LYS A 194 -2.54 15.16 -1.66
CA LYS A 194 -2.99 16.55 -1.94
C LYS A 194 -2.87 16.95 -3.41
N LYS A 195 -1.98 16.32 -4.18
CA LYS A 195 -1.82 16.60 -5.62
C LYS A 195 -2.80 15.81 -6.49
N LEU A 196 -3.52 14.85 -5.92
CA LEU A 196 -4.56 14.10 -6.64
C LEU A 196 -5.86 14.91 -6.75
N ASP A 197 -6.03 15.93 -5.93
CA ASP A 197 -7.21 16.81 -5.86
C ASP A 197 -8.53 16.05 -5.65
N ILE A 198 -8.46 14.95 -4.88
CA ILE A 198 -9.62 14.12 -4.55
C ILE A 198 -10.42 14.72 -3.40
N ALA A 199 -9.72 15.17 -2.33
CA ALA A 199 -10.33 15.79 -1.17
C ALA A 199 -9.41 16.89 -0.60
N LYS A 200 -10.02 18.01 -0.19
CA LYS A 200 -9.30 19.07 0.53
C LYS A 200 -9.03 18.62 1.95
N LEU A 201 -7.75 18.55 2.32
CA LEU A 201 -7.31 18.14 3.65
C LEU A 201 -7.10 19.36 4.56
N GLU A 202 -7.79 19.39 5.69
CA GLU A 202 -7.67 20.41 6.73
C GLU A 202 -7.01 19.82 7.98
N VAL A 203 -6.28 20.64 8.75
CA VAL A 203 -5.66 20.20 10.02
C VAL A 203 -6.73 20.10 11.10
N VAL A 204 -6.87 18.92 11.68
CA VAL A 204 -7.88 18.67 12.74
C VAL A 204 -7.28 18.27 14.09
N HIS A 205 -6.00 17.84 14.11
CA HIS A 205 -5.33 17.41 15.34
C HIS A 205 -3.81 17.49 15.18
N GLN A 206 -3.10 17.29 16.28
CA GLN A 206 -1.63 17.25 16.35
C GLN A 206 -1.18 16.14 17.29
N VAL A 207 -0.07 15.48 16.94
CA VAL A 207 0.55 14.42 17.76
C VAL A 207 2.04 14.68 17.92
N THR A 208 2.64 14.15 18.96
CA THR A 208 4.07 14.32 19.26
C THR A 208 4.94 13.68 18.20
N ARG A 209 5.90 14.44 17.66
CA ARG A 209 6.88 13.96 16.69
C ARG A 209 8.11 13.34 17.36
N ASN A 210 8.64 14.01 18.37
CA ASN A 210 9.87 13.63 19.05
C ASN A 210 9.89 14.10 20.51
N SER A 211 10.93 13.72 21.24
CA SER A 211 11.13 14.11 22.64
C SER A 211 11.37 15.62 22.87
N LYS A 212 11.65 16.38 21.81
CA LYS A 212 11.86 17.83 21.85
C LYS A 212 10.57 18.64 21.78
N GLY A 213 9.40 17.96 21.64
CA GLY A 213 8.10 18.62 21.58
C GLY A 213 7.67 19.03 20.16
N ASP A 214 8.43 18.68 19.12
CA ASP A 214 7.96 18.86 17.74
C ASP A 214 6.69 18.03 17.52
N ILE A 215 5.85 18.50 16.61
CA ILE A 215 4.54 17.91 16.32
C ILE A 215 4.43 17.41 14.88
N HIS A 216 3.59 16.40 14.68
CA HIS A 216 2.99 16.07 13.40
C HIS A 216 1.54 16.54 13.34
N LYS A 217 1.16 17.14 12.22
CA LYS A 217 -0.23 17.49 11.94
C LYS A 217 -1.02 16.25 11.54
N VAL A 218 -2.27 16.18 12.00
CA VAL A 218 -3.27 15.22 11.54
C VAL A 218 -4.28 15.98 10.70
N PHE A 219 -4.62 15.40 9.55
CA PHE A 219 -5.48 16.00 8.54
C PHE A 219 -6.76 15.19 8.39
N LYS A 220 -7.85 15.86 8.01
CA LYS A 220 -9.12 15.25 7.61
C LYS A 220 -9.63 15.93 6.35
N GLY A 221 -10.25 15.16 5.48
CA GLY A 221 -11.01 15.63 4.33
C GLY A 221 -12.08 14.62 3.96
N THR A 222 -13.07 15.03 3.19
CA THR A 222 -14.16 14.18 2.71
C THR A 222 -14.38 14.37 1.22
N SER A 223 -14.69 13.29 0.52
CA SER A 223 -15.12 13.35 -0.89
C SER A 223 -15.95 12.11 -1.21
N ASN A 224 -17.06 12.29 -1.90
CA ASN A 224 -17.95 11.21 -2.37
C ASN A 224 -18.32 10.17 -1.30
N GLY A 225 -18.57 10.61 -0.07
CA GLY A 225 -18.90 9.69 1.05
C GLY A 225 -17.69 9.12 1.79
N THR A 226 -16.50 9.13 1.20
CA THR A 226 -15.27 8.64 1.83
C THR A 226 -14.63 9.72 2.70
N THR A 227 -14.22 9.37 3.91
CA THR A 227 -13.42 10.23 4.78
C THR A 227 -11.94 9.86 4.69
N TYR A 228 -11.10 10.84 4.44
CA TYR A 228 -9.65 10.72 4.36
C TYR A 228 -9.00 11.29 5.62
N TYR A 229 -8.26 10.46 6.34
CA TYR A 229 -7.43 10.89 7.45
C TYR A 229 -5.96 10.74 7.06
N GLY A 230 -5.13 11.74 7.40
CA GLY A 230 -3.70 11.67 7.08
C GLY A 230 -2.85 12.29 8.18
N TRP A 231 -1.61 11.85 8.30
CA TRP A 231 -0.68 12.34 9.33
C TRP A 231 0.77 12.31 8.88
N GLY A 232 1.62 13.05 9.60
CA GLY A 232 3.03 13.16 9.27
C GLY A 232 3.91 11.99 9.70
N ILE A 233 3.45 11.13 10.62
CA ILE A 233 4.19 9.95 11.07
C ILE A 233 4.01 8.82 10.04
N ASN A 234 5.10 8.11 9.67
CA ASN A 234 4.93 6.79 9.08
C ASN A 234 4.74 5.79 10.23
N ALA A 235 3.48 5.43 10.52
CA ALA A 235 3.13 4.56 11.65
C ALA A 235 3.75 3.16 11.56
N ALA A 236 4.13 2.73 10.35
CA ALA A 236 4.78 1.44 10.12
C ALA A 236 6.32 1.50 10.22
N SER A 237 6.92 2.69 10.27
CA SER A 237 8.38 2.85 10.40
C SER A 237 8.92 2.30 11.72
N GLY A 238 10.16 1.76 11.68
CA GLY A 238 10.93 1.39 12.87
C GLY A 238 11.20 2.57 13.80
N ASP A 239 11.40 3.74 13.24
CA ASP A 239 11.81 4.97 13.93
C ASP A 239 10.63 5.84 14.39
N ALA A 240 9.40 5.37 14.20
CA ALA A 240 8.21 6.11 14.62
C ALA A 240 8.21 6.29 16.16
N ASN A 241 8.03 7.53 16.61
CA ASN A 241 7.97 7.84 18.03
C ASN A 241 6.77 7.16 18.69
N LYS A 242 7.02 6.31 19.70
CA LYS A 242 6.00 5.51 20.38
C LYS A 242 4.89 6.37 20.97
N LYS A 243 5.24 7.48 21.64
CA LYS A 243 4.27 8.42 22.23
C LYS A 243 3.35 9.00 21.16
N GLY A 244 3.92 9.46 20.03
CA GLY A 244 3.13 9.99 18.92
C GLY A 244 2.20 8.95 18.27
N LEU A 245 2.63 7.69 18.22
CA LEU A 245 1.79 6.58 17.75
C LEU A 245 0.62 6.29 18.72
N GLU A 246 0.87 6.32 20.02
CA GLU A 246 -0.17 6.14 21.05
C GLU A 246 -1.17 7.31 21.03
N GLU A 247 -0.70 8.55 20.90
CA GLU A 247 -1.55 9.73 20.74
C GLU A 247 -2.41 9.65 19.47
N LEU A 248 -1.83 9.23 18.33
CA LEU A 248 -2.55 9.02 17.09
C LEU A 248 -3.61 7.94 17.23
N SER A 249 -3.26 6.81 17.82
CA SER A 249 -4.14 5.68 18.06
C SER A 249 -5.34 6.06 18.94
N ASN A 250 -5.09 6.80 20.03
CA ASN A 250 -6.14 7.30 20.92
C ASN A 250 -7.05 8.28 20.17
N TRP A 251 -6.47 9.19 19.40
CA TRP A 251 -7.26 10.14 18.61
C TRP A 251 -8.13 9.41 17.57
N ILE A 252 -7.58 8.45 16.82
CA ILE A 252 -8.36 7.64 15.87
C ILE A 252 -9.55 7.00 16.61
N ASN A 253 -9.35 6.35 17.73
CA ASN A 253 -10.40 5.69 18.51
C ASN A 253 -11.54 6.65 18.94
N THR A 254 -11.31 7.96 18.98
CA THR A 254 -12.36 8.96 19.28
C THR A 254 -13.18 9.38 18.05
N GLN A 255 -12.81 8.94 16.86
CA GLN A 255 -13.49 9.31 15.62
C GLN A 255 -14.59 8.31 15.22
N TYR A 256 -14.72 7.19 15.96
CA TYR A 256 -15.62 6.06 15.67
C TYR A 256 -16.50 5.62 16.87
#